data_34fab1411e1ff1b711b35daf78351a9d
#
_entry.id   34fab1411e1ff1b711b35daf78351a9d
#
_cell.length_a   1.000
_cell.length_b   1.000
_cell.length_c   1.000
_cell.angle_alpha   90.00
_cell.angle_beta   90.00
_cell.angle_gamma   90.00
#
_symmetry.space_group_name_H-M   'P 1'
#
loop_
_entity.id
_entity.type
_entity.pdbx_description
1 polymer ?
#
loop_
_entity_poly.entity_id
_entity_poly.type
_entity_poly.pdbx_seq_one_letter_code
_entity_poly.pdbx_strand_id
1 'polypeptide(L)'
;MKKFILIMLCLVICGCNNVKEKETFINVKSKEVHIQANENYNYLDNIVSSDNKKVVCQKNDDTINCKLDNKEVSYKIVYTSVTKNKNIIFFGDSITYGFLTKGYSWAGFIKDNYDFNTVINAGISDYRVSTYDDKNKWLTDTIISHANEKYDYVIMQGGINDVLYNTPLGKISNSKDENNFDINTFAGGLESYIYNAKKYFKDAKIGYIITYYTPNYTERGLKWSYDDYNKYILMTKEILDKWNIKYLDLFNEEYSNILKVDTKKYLPDNLHLNYEGYKIIYPYIYDFIKSI
;
A
#
# COMPACT_ATOMS: atom_id res chain seq x y z
N MET A 1 -27.60 34.02 -7.58
CA MET A 1 -27.86 34.92 -6.42
C MET A 1 -29.36 34.90 -6.12
N LYS A 2 -29.79 34.16 -5.10
CA LYS A 2 -31.16 34.27 -4.57
C LYS A 2 -31.03 34.69 -3.11
N LYS A 3 -31.56 35.86 -2.84
CA LYS A 3 -31.58 36.51 -1.52
C LYS A 3 -32.55 35.75 -0.61
N PHE A 4 -32.10 35.35 0.55
CA PHE A 4 -32.97 34.93 1.66
C PHE A 4 -33.47 36.20 2.38
N ILE A 5 -34.78 36.36 2.42
CA ILE A 5 -35.44 37.40 3.19
C ILE A 5 -35.66 36.85 4.60
N LEU A 6 -35.01 37.47 5.56
CA LEU A 6 -35.21 37.25 6.99
C LEU A 6 -36.42 38.04 7.43
N ILE A 7 -37.53 37.40 7.73
CA ILE A 7 -38.68 38.05 8.38
C ILE A 7 -38.53 37.84 9.89
N MET A 8 -38.16 38.91 10.56
CA MET A 8 -38.12 39.01 12.02
C MET A 8 -39.52 39.46 12.47
N LEU A 9 -40.29 38.58 13.08
CA LEU A 9 -41.55 38.96 13.75
C LEU A 9 -41.33 38.88 15.25
N CYS A 10 -41.19 40.03 15.89
CA CYS A 10 -41.29 40.20 17.33
C CYS A 10 -42.76 40.10 17.75
N LEU A 11 -43.08 39.08 18.53
CA LEU A 11 -44.29 39.09 19.38
C LEU A 11 -43.87 38.77 20.82
N VAL A 12 -43.85 39.83 21.61
CA VAL A 12 -43.91 39.74 23.06
C VAL A 12 -45.34 39.32 23.39
N ILE A 13 -45.55 38.34 24.30
CA ILE A 13 -46.56 38.33 25.36
C ILE A 13 -46.57 37.01 26.10
N CYS A 14 -46.51 37.14 27.42
CA CYS A 14 -47.04 36.32 28.51
C CYS A 14 -46.82 34.79 28.54
N GLY A 15 -46.01 34.44 29.49
CA GLY A 15 -46.07 33.35 30.42
C GLY A 15 -46.98 32.14 30.11
N CYS A 16 -46.44 31.16 29.43
CA CYS A 16 -46.64 29.75 29.65
C CYS A 16 -45.34 29.07 29.18
N ASN A 17 -44.61 28.50 30.11
CA ASN A 17 -43.46 27.65 29.79
C ASN A 17 -43.94 26.38 29.10
N ASN A 18 -44.37 26.47 27.87
CA ASN A 18 -44.39 25.33 26.97
C ASN A 18 -42.98 25.19 26.37
N VAL A 19 -42.11 24.53 27.08
CA VAL A 19 -40.93 23.92 26.45
C VAL A 19 -41.51 22.99 25.37
N LYS A 20 -41.55 23.46 24.12
CA LYS A 20 -41.83 22.59 23.00
C LYS A 20 -40.76 21.51 23.07
N GLU A 21 -41.13 20.30 23.47
CA GLU A 21 -40.24 19.13 23.34
C GLU A 21 -39.73 19.16 21.94
N LYS A 22 -38.39 19.21 21.82
CA LYS A 22 -37.71 19.23 20.52
C LYS A 22 -38.04 17.88 19.87
N GLU A 23 -38.79 17.90 18.78
CA GLU A 23 -39.26 16.69 18.15
C GLU A 23 -38.03 15.81 17.80
N THR A 24 -38.01 14.61 18.40
CA THR A 24 -36.94 13.63 18.14
C THR A 24 -37.06 13.14 16.70
N PHE A 25 -36.00 13.23 15.94
CA PHE A 25 -35.95 12.65 14.61
C PHE A 25 -34.60 11.96 14.36
N ILE A 26 -34.62 10.94 13.50
CA ILE A 26 -33.45 10.26 12.94
C ILE A 26 -33.74 9.90 11.49
N ASN A 27 -32.79 10.19 10.60
CA ASN A 27 -32.88 9.91 9.18
C ASN A 27 -31.51 9.43 8.65
N VAL A 28 -31.50 8.78 7.51
CA VAL A 28 -30.28 8.44 6.77
C VAL A 28 -30.08 9.43 5.63
N LYS A 29 -28.82 9.80 5.34
CA LYS A 29 -28.44 10.60 4.18
C LYS A 29 -28.61 9.81 2.89
N SER A 30 -28.32 8.49 2.94
CA SER A 30 -28.45 7.56 1.83
C SER A 30 -28.94 6.20 2.35
N LYS A 31 -29.74 5.49 1.53
CA LYS A 31 -30.15 4.11 1.82
C LYS A 31 -29.05 3.08 1.56
N GLU A 32 -28.04 3.43 0.76
CA GLU A 32 -26.86 2.63 0.50
C GLU A 32 -25.61 3.51 0.62
N VAL A 33 -24.58 3.01 1.28
CA VAL A 33 -23.28 3.64 1.43
C VAL A 33 -22.24 2.69 0.85
N HIS A 34 -21.53 3.15 -0.17
CA HIS A 34 -20.44 2.40 -0.78
C HIS A 34 -19.14 2.74 -0.05
N ILE A 35 -18.51 1.73 0.55
CA ILE A 35 -17.21 1.85 1.22
C ILE A 35 -16.24 0.82 0.64
N GLN A 36 -14.95 1.09 0.76
CA GLN A 36 -13.96 0.09 0.39
C GLN A 36 -13.92 -1.04 1.42
N ALA A 37 -13.72 -2.26 0.97
CA ALA A 37 -13.51 -3.39 1.86
C ALA A 37 -12.34 -3.09 2.81
N ASN A 38 -12.57 -3.31 4.12
CA ASN A 38 -11.63 -2.99 5.22
C ASN A 38 -11.47 -1.49 5.56
N GLU A 39 -12.27 -0.60 5.00
CA GLU A 39 -12.32 0.79 5.44
C GLU A 39 -13.00 0.89 6.82
N ASN A 40 -12.37 1.62 7.75
CA ASN A 40 -12.97 1.96 9.03
C ASN A 40 -14.04 3.03 8.82
N TYR A 41 -15.27 2.59 8.60
CA TYR A 41 -16.39 3.49 8.37
C TYR A 41 -17.13 3.79 9.68
N ASN A 42 -17.29 5.08 9.99
CA ASN A 42 -18.11 5.51 11.12
C ASN A 42 -19.60 5.51 10.72
N TYR A 43 -20.38 4.60 11.30
CA TYR A 43 -21.80 4.43 10.98
C TYR A 43 -22.64 5.69 11.20
N LEU A 44 -22.21 6.60 12.08
CA LEU A 44 -22.90 7.87 12.32
C LEU A 44 -22.75 8.88 11.18
N ASP A 45 -21.76 8.70 10.30
CA ASP A 45 -21.52 9.66 9.20
C ASP A 45 -22.68 9.71 8.19
N ASN A 46 -23.47 8.62 8.10
CA ASN A 46 -24.66 8.57 7.25
C ASN A 46 -25.96 8.97 7.98
N ILE A 47 -25.87 9.39 9.24
CA ILE A 47 -27.04 9.73 10.07
C ILE A 47 -27.21 11.25 10.18
N VAL A 48 -28.47 11.68 10.16
CA VAL A 48 -28.90 13.01 10.55
C VAL A 48 -29.98 12.85 11.63
N SER A 49 -29.71 13.39 12.81
CA SER A 49 -30.64 13.25 13.94
C SER A 49 -30.75 14.52 14.77
N SER A 50 -31.80 14.58 15.60
CA SER A 50 -31.98 15.66 16.59
C SER A 50 -30.92 15.63 17.70
N ASP A 51 -30.31 14.47 17.99
CA ASP A 51 -29.24 14.30 18.96
C ASP A 51 -28.32 13.13 18.58
N ASN A 52 -27.25 13.42 17.85
CA ASN A 52 -26.29 12.40 17.40
C ASN A 52 -25.56 11.69 18.55
N LYS A 53 -25.46 12.31 19.73
CA LYS A 53 -24.79 11.71 20.89
C LYS A 53 -25.57 10.53 21.49
N LYS A 54 -26.89 10.49 21.25
CA LYS A 54 -27.78 9.41 21.72
C LYS A 54 -28.06 8.36 20.67
N VAL A 55 -27.59 8.54 19.43
CA VAL A 55 -27.77 7.52 18.38
C VAL A 55 -26.89 6.33 18.65
N VAL A 56 -27.47 5.15 18.65
CA VAL A 56 -26.76 3.87 18.75
C VAL A 56 -26.94 3.10 17.45
N CYS A 57 -25.85 2.72 16.80
CA CYS A 57 -25.85 1.94 15.57
C CYS A 57 -25.28 0.56 15.81
N GLN A 58 -25.91 -0.47 15.22
CA GLN A 58 -25.45 -1.86 15.21
C GLN A 58 -25.38 -2.36 13.77
N LYS A 59 -24.34 -3.14 13.48
CA LYS A 59 -24.16 -3.80 12.19
C LYS A 59 -24.67 -5.23 12.26
N ASN A 60 -25.57 -5.58 11.33
CA ASN A 60 -26.02 -6.95 11.09
C ASN A 60 -25.74 -7.25 9.61
N ASP A 61 -24.76 -8.09 9.33
CA ASP A 61 -24.24 -8.37 7.99
C ASP A 61 -23.83 -7.07 7.25
N ASP A 62 -24.51 -6.74 6.18
CA ASP A 62 -24.31 -5.51 5.38
C ASP A 62 -25.26 -4.36 5.76
N THR A 63 -26.12 -4.59 6.75
CA THR A 63 -27.15 -3.62 7.18
C THR A 63 -26.75 -2.96 8.50
N ILE A 64 -26.78 -1.63 8.53
CA ILE A 64 -26.61 -0.83 9.73
C ILE A 64 -27.98 -0.39 10.23
N ASN A 65 -28.29 -0.74 11.46
CA ASN A 65 -29.52 -0.32 12.16
C ASN A 65 -29.13 0.72 13.21
N CYS A 66 -29.73 1.91 13.11
CA CYS A 66 -29.48 3.01 14.05
C CYS A 66 -30.76 3.42 14.76
N LYS A 67 -30.66 3.62 16.06
CA LYS A 67 -31.78 3.99 16.95
C LYS A 67 -31.52 5.31 17.67
N LEU A 68 -32.57 6.10 17.79
CA LEU A 68 -32.65 7.25 18.66
C LEU A 68 -34.01 7.22 19.35
N ASP A 69 -34.01 6.98 20.65
CA ASP A 69 -35.22 6.72 21.47
C ASP A 69 -36.07 5.59 20.86
N ASN A 70 -37.32 5.87 20.49
CA ASN A 70 -38.25 4.93 19.88
C ASN A 70 -38.23 4.93 18.33
N LYS A 71 -37.36 5.73 17.72
CA LYS A 71 -37.23 5.83 16.27
C LYS A 71 -36.02 5.02 15.78
N GLU A 72 -36.23 4.33 14.67
CA GLU A 72 -35.20 3.50 14.06
C GLU A 72 -35.09 3.76 12.56
N VAL A 73 -33.88 3.74 12.05
CA VAL A 73 -33.57 3.80 10.61
C VAL A 73 -32.51 2.78 10.27
N SER A 74 -32.53 2.32 9.04
CA SER A 74 -31.51 1.41 8.54
C SER A 74 -30.99 1.83 7.17
N TYR A 75 -29.76 1.43 6.88
CA TYR A 75 -29.14 1.59 5.57
C TYR A 75 -28.18 0.43 5.30
N LYS A 76 -27.88 0.18 4.02
CA LYS A 76 -26.95 -0.86 3.63
C LYS A 76 -25.54 -0.29 3.43
N ILE A 77 -24.55 -1.10 3.78
CA ILE A 77 -23.17 -0.90 3.37
C ILE A 77 -22.90 -1.83 2.18
N VAL A 78 -22.50 -1.23 1.06
CA VAL A 78 -22.05 -1.96 -0.11
C VAL A 78 -20.52 -1.87 -0.14
N TYR A 79 -19.88 -3.00 0.14
CA TYR A 79 -18.42 -3.07 0.08
C TYR A 79 -17.98 -3.10 -1.38
N THR A 80 -17.24 -2.07 -1.77
CA THR A 80 -16.60 -2.02 -3.08
C THR A 80 -15.11 -2.26 -2.90
N SER A 81 -14.57 -3.24 -3.61
CA SER A 81 -13.15 -3.46 -3.64
C SER A 81 -12.58 -2.85 -4.93
N VAL A 82 -11.59 -1.96 -4.78
CA VAL A 82 -10.87 -1.38 -5.94
C VAL A 82 -10.00 -2.42 -6.64
N THR A 83 -9.79 -3.58 -6.01
CA THR A 83 -8.97 -4.68 -6.50
C THR A 83 -9.77 -5.82 -7.12
N LYS A 84 -11.12 -5.77 -7.00
CA LYS A 84 -12.00 -6.79 -7.57
C LYS A 84 -11.83 -6.91 -9.08
N ASN A 85 -11.62 -8.13 -9.55
CA ASN A 85 -11.37 -8.48 -10.95
C ASN A 85 -10.08 -7.84 -11.55
N LYS A 86 -9.17 -7.35 -10.72
CA LYS A 86 -7.88 -6.78 -11.14
C LYS A 86 -6.79 -7.84 -11.14
N ASN A 87 -5.83 -7.68 -12.04
CA ASN A 87 -4.63 -8.53 -12.12
C ASN A 87 -3.44 -7.76 -11.56
N ILE A 88 -2.67 -8.41 -10.69
CA ILE A 88 -1.47 -7.84 -10.09
C ILE A 88 -0.28 -8.77 -10.23
N ILE A 89 0.89 -8.20 -10.49
CA ILE A 89 2.17 -8.89 -10.47
C ILE A 89 3.15 -8.19 -9.53
N PHE A 90 3.92 -8.99 -8.81
CA PHE A 90 4.99 -8.55 -7.94
C PHE A 90 6.32 -9.00 -8.52
N PHE A 91 7.17 -8.04 -8.89
CA PHE A 91 8.55 -8.28 -9.30
C PHE A 91 9.51 -7.96 -8.16
N GLY A 92 10.55 -8.75 -8.00
CA GLY A 92 11.56 -8.49 -7.00
C GLY A 92 12.49 -9.67 -6.76
N ASP A 93 13.25 -9.57 -5.69
CA ASP A 93 14.24 -10.56 -5.29
C ASP A 93 13.69 -11.63 -4.32
N SER A 94 14.55 -12.21 -3.49
CA SER A 94 14.21 -13.25 -2.51
C SER A 94 13.15 -12.79 -1.48
N ILE A 95 13.07 -11.49 -1.21
CA ILE A 95 12.09 -10.93 -0.28
C ILE A 95 10.70 -10.94 -0.94
N THR A 96 10.59 -10.57 -2.21
CA THR A 96 9.34 -10.70 -2.97
C THR A 96 8.98 -12.16 -3.19
N TYR A 97 9.94 -13.01 -3.51
CA TYR A 97 9.73 -14.46 -3.65
C TYR A 97 9.14 -15.08 -2.37
N GLY A 98 9.68 -14.75 -1.21
CA GLY A 98 9.35 -15.41 0.06
C GLY A 98 10.32 -16.56 0.35
N PHE A 99 11.62 -16.27 0.44
CA PHE A 99 12.69 -17.27 0.55
C PHE A 99 12.49 -18.25 1.72
N LEU A 100 12.26 -17.75 2.94
CA LEU A 100 12.06 -18.60 4.11
C LEU A 100 10.67 -19.27 4.17
N THR A 101 9.75 -18.87 3.32
CA THR A 101 8.37 -19.35 3.29
C THR A 101 8.05 -20.11 2.00
N LYS A 102 9.09 -20.52 1.26
CA LYS A 102 8.99 -21.34 0.04
C LYS A 102 8.03 -20.77 -1.01
N GLY A 103 8.11 -19.46 -1.24
CA GLY A 103 7.31 -18.74 -2.23
C GLY A 103 6.03 -18.10 -1.69
N TYR A 104 5.70 -18.26 -0.40
CA TYR A 104 4.55 -17.63 0.23
C TYR A 104 4.95 -16.31 0.90
N SER A 105 4.95 -15.22 0.15
CA SER A 105 5.26 -13.86 0.62
C SER A 105 4.00 -13.02 0.81
N TRP A 106 4.16 -11.69 0.88
CA TRP A 106 3.01 -10.76 0.83
C TRP A 106 2.09 -11.01 -0.36
N ALA A 107 2.62 -11.47 -1.51
CA ALA A 107 1.79 -11.83 -2.66
C ALA A 107 0.82 -12.98 -2.34
N GLY A 108 1.27 -14.00 -1.60
CA GLY A 108 0.43 -15.09 -1.12
C GLY A 108 -0.67 -14.58 -0.16
N PHE A 109 -0.29 -13.77 0.82
CA PHE A 109 -1.27 -13.15 1.74
C PHE A 109 -2.28 -12.29 1.00
N ILE A 110 -1.85 -11.49 0.02
CA ILE A 110 -2.75 -10.64 -0.79
C ILE A 110 -3.70 -11.51 -1.61
N LYS A 111 -3.20 -12.60 -2.22
CA LYS A 111 -4.03 -13.55 -2.96
C LYS A 111 -5.13 -14.18 -2.09
N ASP A 112 -4.80 -14.53 -0.85
CA ASP A 112 -5.71 -15.26 0.03
C ASP A 112 -6.72 -14.36 0.76
N ASN A 113 -6.42 -13.06 0.92
CA ASN A 113 -7.22 -12.15 1.74
C ASN A 113 -7.97 -11.07 0.93
N TYR A 114 -7.69 -10.90 -0.36
CA TYR A 114 -8.30 -9.87 -1.19
C TYR A 114 -8.74 -10.43 -2.54
N ASP A 115 -9.70 -9.76 -3.17
CA ASP A 115 -10.44 -10.26 -4.32
C ASP A 115 -9.84 -9.90 -5.70
N PHE A 116 -8.52 -9.96 -5.81
CA PHE A 116 -7.88 -9.90 -7.12
C PHE A 116 -8.29 -11.10 -8.01
N ASN A 117 -8.40 -10.85 -9.31
CA ASN A 117 -8.60 -11.94 -10.28
C ASN A 117 -7.33 -12.81 -10.39
N THR A 118 -6.17 -12.18 -10.48
CA THR A 118 -4.87 -12.85 -10.57
C THR A 118 -3.85 -12.15 -9.71
N VAL A 119 -3.08 -12.92 -8.94
CA VAL A 119 -1.92 -12.45 -8.18
C VAL A 119 -0.73 -13.30 -8.57
N ILE A 120 0.27 -12.69 -9.20
CA ILE A 120 1.50 -13.34 -9.62
C ILE A 120 2.66 -12.90 -8.72
N ASN A 121 3.40 -13.86 -8.20
CA ASN A 121 4.68 -13.64 -7.55
C ASN A 121 5.80 -13.97 -8.53
N ALA A 122 6.42 -12.97 -9.13
CA ALA A 122 7.56 -13.08 -10.05
C ALA A 122 8.89 -12.75 -9.36
N GLY A 123 8.96 -12.88 -8.03
CA GLY A 123 10.20 -12.71 -7.26
C GLY A 123 11.18 -13.83 -7.53
N ILE A 124 12.47 -13.52 -7.71
CA ILE A 124 13.56 -14.48 -7.93
C ILE A 124 14.71 -14.19 -6.98
N SER A 125 15.07 -15.21 -6.18
CA SER A 125 16.14 -15.07 -5.18
C SER A 125 17.48 -14.73 -5.80
N ASP A 126 18.26 -13.87 -5.11
CA ASP A 126 19.62 -13.44 -5.46
C ASP A 126 19.72 -12.54 -6.72
N TYR A 127 18.58 -12.12 -7.29
CA TYR A 127 18.55 -11.16 -8.40
C TYR A 127 18.76 -9.74 -7.91
N ARG A 128 19.38 -8.91 -8.76
CA ARG A 128 19.78 -7.51 -8.51
C ARG A 128 19.13 -6.56 -9.50
N VAL A 129 19.05 -5.28 -9.16
CA VAL A 129 18.64 -4.26 -10.13
C VAL A 129 19.74 -4.01 -11.16
N SER A 130 21.02 -4.20 -10.78
CA SER A 130 22.19 -4.07 -11.67
C SER A 130 22.63 -5.40 -12.29
N THR A 131 23.45 -5.30 -13.34
CA THR A 131 24.17 -6.45 -13.93
C THR A 131 25.57 -6.64 -13.35
N TYR A 132 25.91 -5.85 -12.31
CA TYR A 132 27.21 -5.92 -11.66
C TYR A 132 27.53 -7.34 -11.20
N ASP A 133 28.72 -7.83 -11.55
CA ASP A 133 29.26 -9.14 -11.18
C ASP A 133 28.54 -10.37 -11.80
N ASP A 134 27.23 -10.31 -12.05
CA ASP A 134 26.50 -11.42 -12.69
C ASP A 134 25.29 -10.90 -13.52
N LYS A 135 25.51 -10.81 -14.83
CA LYS A 135 24.45 -10.37 -15.76
C LYS A 135 23.25 -11.32 -15.88
N ASN A 136 23.37 -12.57 -15.41
CA ASN A 136 22.28 -13.55 -15.48
C ASN A 136 21.32 -13.43 -14.27
N LYS A 137 21.61 -12.53 -13.33
CA LYS A 137 20.78 -12.29 -12.14
C LYS A 137 20.20 -10.88 -12.14
N TRP A 138 19.65 -10.47 -13.25
CA TRP A 138 19.15 -9.13 -13.47
C TRP A 138 17.62 -9.06 -13.36
N LEU A 139 17.09 -8.25 -12.45
CA LEU A 139 15.64 -8.11 -12.24
C LEU A 139 14.90 -7.59 -13.47
N THR A 140 15.54 -6.82 -14.33
CA THR A 140 14.94 -6.34 -15.58
C THR A 140 14.53 -7.50 -16.51
N ASP A 141 15.27 -8.62 -16.51
CA ASP A 141 14.92 -9.79 -17.31
C ASP A 141 13.58 -10.39 -16.87
N THR A 142 13.23 -10.29 -15.59
CA THR A 142 11.93 -10.75 -15.09
C THR A 142 10.77 -9.88 -15.64
N ILE A 143 10.98 -8.57 -15.79
CA ILE A 143 10.02 -7.68 -16.45
C ILE A 143 9.84 -8.08 -17.92
N ILE A 144 10.95 -8.30 -18.63
CA ILE A 144 10.96 -8.62 -20.06
C ILE A 144 10.28 -9.97 -20.31
N SER A 145 10.46 -10.96 -19.43
CA SER A 145 9.83 -12.28 -19.56
C SER A 145 8.28 -12.23 -19.46
N HIS A 146 7.73 -11.20 -18.85
CA HIS A 146 6.28 -10.99 -18.73
C HIS A 146 5.75 -9.86 -19.65
N ALA A 147 6.56 -9.39 -20.61
CA ALA A 147 6.25 -8.23 -21.46
C ALA A 147 4.97 -8.35 -22.30
N ASN A 148 4.53 -9.59 -22.58
CA ASN A 148 3.31 -9.87 -23.38
C ASN A 148 2.04 -10.02 -22.51
N GLU A 149 2.16 -9.92 -21.20
CA GLU A 149 1.06 -10.09 -20.26
C GLU A 149 0.45 -8.73 -19.90
N LYS A 150 -0.78 -8.75 -19.37
CA LYS A 150 -1.48 -7.52 -18.97
C LYS A 150 -1.84 -7.57 -17.51
N TYR A 151 -1.47 -6.51 -16.81
CA TYR A 151 -1.75 -6.33 -15.39
C TYR A 151 -2.37 -4.95 -15.15
N ASP A 152 -3.23 -4.83 -14.15
CA ASP A 152 -3.75 -3.56 -13.66
C ASP A 152 -2.76 -2.91 -12.68
N TYR A 153 -2.01 -3.74 -11.94
CA TYR A 153 -1.01 -3.31 -10.96
C TYR A 153 0.30 -4.05 -11.17
N VAL A 154 1.38 -3.31 -11.15
CA VAL A 154 2.78 -3.81 -11.17
C VAL A 154 3.50 -3.28 -9.95
N ILE A 155 3.85 -4.15 -9.04
CA ILE A 155 4.57 -3.79 -7.81
C ILE A 155 5.99 -4.32 -7.90
N MET A 156 6.95 -3.42 -7.76
CA MET A 156 8.38 -3.69 -7.91
C MET A 156 9.07 -3.62 -6.55
N GLN A 157 10.08 -4.42 -6.36
CA GLN A 157 11.00 -4.38 -5.22
C GLN A 157 12.37 -4.84 -5.69
N GLY A 158 13.45 -4.42 -5.04
CA GLY A 158 14.81 -4.83 -5.34
C GLY A 158 15.85 -3.94 -4.67
N GLY A 159 17.13 -4.28 -4.88
CA GLY A 159 18.25 -3.47 -4.43
C GLY A 159 18.98 -3.98 -3.20
N ILE A 160 18.39 -4.86 -2.38
CA ILE A 160 19.11 -5.40 -1.21
C ILE A 160 20.30 -6.26 -1.63
N ASN A 161 20.20 -7.01 -2.72
CA ASN A 161 21.33 -7.80 -3.21
C ASN A 161 22.43 -6.89 -3.78
N ASP A 162 22.10 -5.73 -4.33
CA ASP A 162 23.09 -4.74 -4.74
C ASP A 162 23.90 -4.22 -3.54
N VAL A 163 23.25 -3.99 -2.40
CA VAL A 163 23.93 -3.68 -1.12
C VAL A 163 24.83 -4.83 -0.70
N LEU A 164 24.32 -6.07 -0.73
CA LEU A 164 25.04 -7.27 -0.33
C LEU A 164 26.33 -7.49 -1.14
N TYR A 165 26.28 -7.23 -2.43
CA TYR A 165 27.40 -7.41 -3.35
C TYR A 165 28.24 -6.14 -3.54
N ASN A 166 28.00 -5.08 -2.76
CA ASN A 166 28.68 -3.79 -2.86
C ASN A 166 28.70 -3.24 -4.31
N THR A 167 27.55 -3.36 -5.01
CA THR A 167 27.38 -2.80 -6.34
C THR A 167 27.74 -1.31 -6.34
N PRO A 168 28.58 -0.82 -7.24
CA PRO A 168 28.85 0.61 -7.35
C PRO A 168 27.56 1.42 -7.48
N LEU A 169 27.39 2.47 -6.69
CA LEU A 169 26.19 3.31 -6.74
C LEU A 169 25.94 3.89 -8.14
N GLY A 170 27.01 4.30 -8.82
CA GLY A 170 26.90 4.97 -10.10
C GLY A 170 26.31 6.37 -10.01
N LYS A 171 25.75 6.84 -11.11
CA LYS A 171 25.11 8.17 -11.22
C LYS A 171 23.74 8.01 -11.88
N ILE A 172 22.78 8.76 -11.39
CA ILE A 172 21.47 8.87 -12.02
C ILE A 172 21.65 9.54 -13.38
N SER A 173 21.11 8.95 -14.44
CA SER A 173 21.16 9.51 -15.79
C SER A 173 20.42 10.86 -15.88
N ASN A 174 20.90 11.77 -16.68
CA ASN A 174 20.16 12.99 -17.02
C ASN A 174 19.05 12.75 -18.06
N SER A 175 18.97 11.54 -18.59
CA SER A 175 18.02 11.12 -19.62
C SER A 175 17.07 10.03 -19.11
N LYS A 176 15.94 9.85 -19.81
CA LYS A 176 15.07 8.68 -19.67
C LYS A 176 15.22 7.69 -20.82
N ASP A 177 16.28 7.80 -21.61
CA ASP A 177 16.63 6.88 -22.68
C ASP A 177 17.49 5.74 -22.11
N GLU A 178 17.07 4.49 -22.36
CA GLU A 178 17.74 3.28 -21.86
C GLU A 178 19.22 3.16 -22.26
N ASN A 179 19.59 3.74 -23.39
CA ASN A 179 20.98 3.75 -23.88
C ASN A 179 21.94 4.57 -23.01
N ASN A 180 21.41 5.38 -22.10
CA ASN A 180 22.20 6.23 -21.19
C ASN A 180 22.30 5.64 -19.77
N PHE A 181 21.77 4.43 -19.53
CA PHE A 181 21.85 3.80 -18.22
C PHE A 181 23.08 2.90 -18.11
N ASP A 182 23.95 3.21 -17.17
CA ASP A 182 25.05 2.30 -16.83
C ASP A 182 24.52 1.15 -15.95
N ILE A 183 24.00 0.14 -16.60
CA ILE A 183 23.36 -1.02 -15.93
C ILE A 183 24.30 -1.84 -15.06
N ASN A 184 25.63 -1.61 -15.11
CA ASN A 184 26.58 -2.20 -14.19
C ASN A 184 26.67 -1.46 -12.86
N THR A 185 25.91 -0.38 -12.69
CA THR A 185 25.78 0.35 -11.43
C THR A 185 24.37 0.22 -10.89
N PHE A 186 24.23 0.48 -9.59
CA PHE A 186 22.91 0.46 -8.94
C PHE A 186 21.95 1.47 -9.59
N ALA A 187 22.39 2.72 -9.77
CA ALA A 187 21.54 3.75 -10.35
C ALA A 187 21.05 3.39 -11.75
N GLY A 188 21.96 3.04 -12.66
CA GLY A 188 21.58 2.71 -14.03
C GLY A 188 20.76 1.42 -14.14
N GLY A 189 21.05 0.42 -13.28
CA GLY A 189 20.28 -0.81 -13.19
C GLY A 189 18.84 -0.56 -12.72
N LEU A 190 18.66 0.26 -11.67
CA LEU A 190 17.32 0.61 -11.16
C LEU A 190 16.53 1.45 -12.18
N GLU A 191 17.20 2.40 -12.88
CA GLU A 191 16.55 3.15 -13.95
C GLU A 191 16.11 2.24 -15.10
N SER A 192 16.92 1.27 -15.49
CA SER A 192 16.57 0.27 -16.50
C SER A 192 15.38 -0.59 -16.06
N TYR A 193 15.35 -1.01 -14.80
CA TYR A 193 14.26 -1.80 -14.22
C TYR A 193 12.92 -1.05 -14.28
N ILE A 194 12.92 0.23 -13.88
CA ILE A 194 11.72 1.10 -13.94
C ILE A 194 11.34 1.42 -15.38
N TYR A 195 12.32 1.73 -16.24
CA TYR A 195 12.07 2.02 -17.66
C TYR A 195 11.34 0.86 -18.34
N ASN A 196 11.84 -0.37 -18.15
CA ASN A 196 11.23 -1.55 -18.76
C ASN A 196 9.84 -1.84 -18.22
N ALA A 197 9.60 -1.64 -16.92
CA ALA A 197 8.25 -1.75 -16.36
C ALA A 197 7.27 -0.75 -17.01
N LYS A 198 7.68 0.51 -17.16
CA LYS A 198 6.87 1.53 -17.85
C LYS A 198 6.70 1.28 -19.35
N LYS A 199 7.68 0.67 -19.99
CA LYS A 199 7.66 0.33 -21.43
C LYS A 199 6.66 -0.77 -21.73
N TYR A 200 6.64 -1.83 -20.92
CA TYR A 200 5.82 -3.02 -21.17
C TYR A 200 4.44 -2.97 -20.53
N PHE A 201 4.31 -2.29 -19.39
CA PHE A 201 3.04 -2.22 -18.64
C PHE A 201 2.46 -0.78 -18.63
N LYS A 202 2.28 -0.20 -19.80
CA LYS A 202 1.90 1.22 -19.99
C LYS A 202 0.59 1.60 -19.30
N ASP A 203 -0.36 0.66 -19.25
CA ASP A 203 -1.70 0.87 -18.71
C ASP A 203 -1.81 0.47 -17.23
N ALA A 204 -0.76 -0.13 -16.67
CA ALA A 204 -0.74 -0.56 -15.28
C ALA A 204 -0.39 0.60 -14.34
N LYS A 205 -0.94 0.52 -13.14
CA LYS A 205 -0.48 1.32 -12.01
C LYS A 205 0.80 0.69 -11.47
N ILE A 206 1.89 1.43 -11.51
CA ILE A 206 3.22 0.95 -11.11
C ILE A 206 3.59 1.56 -9.77
N GLY A 207 3.99 0.71 -8.82
CA GLY A 207 4.49 1.09 -7.51
C GLY A 207 5.78 0.36 -7.15
N TYR A 208 6.51 0.91 -6.18
CA TYR A 208 7.75 0.34 -5.70
C TYR A 208 7.73 0.13 -4.18
N ILE A 209 8.27 -0.98 -3.70
CA ILE A 209 8.46 -1.25 -2.28
C ILE A 209 9.95 -1.09 -1.97
N ILE A 210 10.30 -0.06 -1.22
CA ILE A 210 11.63 0.11 -0.65
C ILE A 210 11.77 -0.86 0.52
N THR A 211 12.79 -1.69 0.48
CA THR A 211 13.01 -2.77 1.47
C THR A 211 13.36 -2.18 2.85
N TYR A 212 12.89 -2.85 3.89
CA TYR A 212 13.19 -2.54 5.28
C TYR A 212 14.70 -2.67 5.61
N TYR A 213 15.12 -2.01 6.69
CA TYR A 213 16.51 -2.09 7.13
C TYR A 213 16.82 -3.44 7.80
N THR A 214 17.96 -4.00 7.41
CA THR A 214 18.59 -5.16 8.05
C THR A 214 20.11 -4.94 8.14
N PRO A 215 20.75 -5.15 9.32
CA PRO A 215 22.15 -4.82 9.50
C PRO A 215 23.12 -5.88 8.98
N ASN A 216 22.65 -7.07 8.66
CA ASN A 216 23.51 -8.18 8.21
C ASN A 216 22.69 -9.32 7.63
N TYR A 217 23.41 -10.26 7.00
CA TYR A 217 22.88 -11.56 6.58
C TYR A 217 23.74 -12.65 7.22
N THR A 218 23.22 -13.27 8.27
CA THR A 218 23.99 -14.18 9.13
C THR A 218 24.48 -15.44 8.42
N GLU A 219 23.69 -16.01 7.53
CA GLU A 219 24.05 -17.23 6.80
C GLU A 219 25.28 -17.05 5.90
N ARG A 220 25.52 -15.82 5.39
CA ARG A 220 26.68 -15.52 4.56
C ARG A 220 27.75 -14.73 5.30
N GLY A 221 27.55 -14.41 6.58
CA GLY A 221 28.50 -13.59 7.36
C GLY A 221 28.65 -12.17 6.86
N LEU A 222 27.72 -11.69 6.03
CA LEU A 222 27.75 -10.35 5.43
C LEU A 222 27.20 -9.31 6.40
N LYS A 223 27.88 -8.18 6.47
CA LYS A 223 27.51 -7.03 7.33
C LYS A 223 27.69 -5.74 6.56
N TRP A 224 26.83 -4.78 6.87
CA TRP A 224 26.91 -3.40 6.39
C TRP A 224 26.40 -2.44 7.45
N SER A 225 26.86 -1.19 7.39
CA SER A 225 26.38 -0.14 8.28
C SER A 225 25.02 0.39 7.80
N TYR A 226 24.31 1.06 8.71
CA TYR A 226 23.11 1.82 8.33
C TYR A 226 23.41 2.82 7.22
N ASP A 227 24.52 3.57 7.34
CA ASP A 227 24.92 4.59 6.38
C ASP A 227 25.23 4.00 5.00
N ASP A 228 25.85 2.81 4.94
CA ASP A 228 26.11 2.13 3.67
C ASP A 228 24.81 1.74 2.98
N TYR A 229 23.86 1.17 3.72
CA TYR A 229 22.56 0.82 3.17
C TYR A 229 21.76 2.07 2.79
N ASN A 230 21.75 3.09 3.63
CA ASN A 230 20.99 4.33 3.41
C ASN A 230 21.39 5.07 2.13
N LYS A 231 22.64 4.98 1.68
CA LYS A 231 23.06 5.54 0.37
C LYS A 231 22.26 4.97 -0.79
N TYR A 232 22.02 3.67 -0.80
CA TYR A 232 21.19 3.01 -1.83
C TYR A 232 19.73 3.42 -1.71
N ILE A 233 19.22 3.54 -0.48
CA ILE A 233 17.84 3.96 -0.23
C ILE A 233 17.60 5.40 -0.71
N LEU A 234 18.49 6.33 -0.39
CA LEU A 234 18.39 7.72 -0.84
C LEU A 234 18.42 7.81 -2.38
N MET A 235 19.35 7.09 -3.02
CA MET A 235 19.41 7.00 -4.47
C MET A 235 18.14 6.38 -5.07
N THR A 236 17.58 5.33 -4.43
CA THR A 236 16.33 4.74 -4.85
C THR A 236 15.19 5.76 -4.84
N LYS A 237 15.04 6.55 -3.77
CA LYS A 237 14.01 7.59 -3.66
C LYS A 237 14.18 8.65 -4.77
N GLU A 238 15.39 9.14 -4.98
CA GLU A 238 15.67 10.14 -6.01
C GLU A 238 15.31 9.62 -7.42
N ILE A 239 15.62 8.34 -7.71
CA ILE A 239 15.25 7.73 -8.99
C ILE A 239 13.74 7.55 -9.10
N LEU A 240 13.06 7.07 -8.05
CA LEU A 240 11.60 6.90 -8.06
C LEU A 240 10.88 8.24 -8.26
N ASP A 241 11.35 9.32 -7.63
CA ASP A 241 10.84 10.68 -7.81
C ASP A 241 11.05 11.18 -9.23
N LYS A 242 12.27 11.00 -9.80
CA LYS A 242 12.56 11.32 -11.21
C LYS A 242 11.61 10.64 -12.18
N TRP A 243 11.26 9.38 -11.90
CA TRP A 243 10.39 8.57 -12.74
C TRP A 243 8.90 8.72 -12.42
N ASN A 244 8.55 9.51 -11.41
CA ASN A 244 7.20 9.68 -10.88
C ASN A 244 6.54 8.32 -10.54
N ILE A 245 7.27 7.49 -9.78
CA ILE A 245 6.80 6.21 -9.26
C ILE A 245 6.47 6.38 -7.79
N LYS A 246 5.24 6.09 -7.41
CA LYS A 246 4.85 6.03 -5.99
C LYS A 246 5.54 4.85 -5.31
N TYR A 247 5.89 5.01 -4.04
CA TYR A 247 6.56 3.95 -3.30
C TYR A 247 6.08 3.83 -1.85
N LEU A 248 6.15 2.62 -1.33
CA LEU A 248 6.02 2.29 0.08
C LEU A 248 7.43 2.18 0.68
N ASP A 249 7.74 3.05 1.62
CA ASP A 249 9.05 3.10 2.27
C ASP A 249 9.07 2.25 3.55
N LEU A 250 9.37 0.95 3.41
CA LEU A 250 9.53 0.06 4.58
C LEU A 250 10.84 0.29 5.33
N PHE A 251 11.76 1.09 4.78
CA PHE A 251 12.98 1.51 5.48
C PHE A 251 12.71 2.60 6.52
N ASN A 252 11.59 3.31 6.40
CA ASN A 252 11.15 4.31 7.35
C ASN A 252 11.05 3.72 8.76
N GLU A 253 11.32 4.55 9.80
CA GLU A 253 11.33 4.14 11.20
C GLU A 253 10.01 3.49 11.65
N GLU A 254 8.88 3.94 11.15
CA GLU A 254 7.56 3.38 11.48
C GLU A 254 7.52 1.87 11.18
N TYR A 255 7.86 1.48 9.97
CA TYR A 255 7.82 0.07 9.53
C TYR A 255 9.04 -0.71 10.03
N SER A 256 10.23 -0.11 10.00
CA SER A 256 11.44 -0.71 10.55
C SER A 256 11.30 -1.05 12.03
N ASN A 257 10.64 -0.21 12.82
CA ASN A 257 10.44 -0.44 14.24
C ASN A 257 9.53 -1.63 14.51
N ILE A 258 8.50 -1.86 13.68
CA ILE A 258 7.64 -3.05 13.77
C ILE A 258 8.47 -4.34 13.66
N LEU A 259 9.42 -4.38 12.73
CA LEU A 259 10.30 -5.53 12.51
C LEU A 259 11.45 -5.62 13.54
N LYS A 260 11.92 -4.48 14.05
CA LYS A 260 13.01 -4.42 15.05
C LYS A 260 12.59 -4.89 16.44
N VAL A 261 11.32 -4.77 16.80
CA VAL A 261 10.81 -5.17 18.14
C VAL A 261 11.14 -6.62 18.47
N ASP A 262 11.15 -7.50 17.46
CA ASP A 262 11.60 -8.87 17.61
C ASP A 262 12.20 -9.40 16.32
N THR A 263 13.42 -8.95 15.99
CA THR A 263 14.13 -9.36 14.77
C THR A 263 14.25 -10.86 14.65
N LYS A 264 14.54 -11.57 15.77
CA LYS A 264 14.68 -13.03 15.76
C LYS A 264 13.37 -13.73 15.40
N LYS A 265 12.24 -13.12 15.78
CA LYS A 265 10.91 -13.65 15.49
C LYS A 265 10.52 -13.47 14.02
N TYR A 266 10.85 -12.34 13.41
CA TYR A 266 10.36 -11.98 12.07
C TYR A 266 11.39 -12.14 10.97
N LEU A 267 12.68 -12.03 11.30
CA LEU A 267 13.84 -12.10 10.41
C LEU A 267 14.86 -13.11 10.95
N PRO A 268 14.58 -14.42 10.95
CA PRO A 268 15.43 -15.40 11.65
C PRO A 268 16.87 -15.48 11.13
N ASP A 269 17.11 -15.13 9.87
CA ASP A 269 18.44 -15.00 9.25
C ASP A 269 18.95 -13.55 9.19
N ASN A 270 18.26 -12.62 9.83
CA ASN A 270 18.45 -11.17 9.82
C ASN A 270 18.29 -10.50 8.45
N LEU A 271 17.71 -11.16 7.47
CA LEU A 271 17.45 -10.61 6.14
C LEU A 271 16.02 -10.89 5.67
N HIS A 272 15.63 -12.16 5.66
CA HIS A 272 14.37 -12.58 5.06
C HIS A 272 13.25 -12.68 6.11
N LEU A 273 12.09 -12.21 5.72
CA LEU A 273 10.86 -12.38 6.49
C LEU A 273 10.46 -13.87 6.53
N ASN A 274 10.05 -14.33 7.71
CA ASN A 274 9.29 -15.56 7.82
C ASN A 274 7.79 -15.30 7.66
N TYR A 275 6.97 -16.33 7.85
CA TYR A 275 5.50 -16.24 7.73
C TYR A 275 4.90 -15.13 8.59
N GLU A 276 5.30 -15.02 9.87
CA GLU A 276 4.80 -14.00 10.80
C GLU A 276 5.25 -12.59 10.38
N GLY A 277 6.47 -12.46 9.85
CA GLY A 277 6.96 -11.18 9.32
C GLY A 277 6.14 -10.70 8.10
N TYR A 278 5.86 -11.59 7.15
CA TYR A 278 4.98 -11.24 6.02
C TYR A 278 3.57 -10.91 6.48
N LYS A 279 3.04 -11.63 7.47
CA LYS A 279 1.70 -11.42 8.01
C LYS A 279 1.48 -10.03 8.60
N ILE A 280 2.50 -9.42 9.19
CA ILE A 280 2.39 -8.06 9.74
C ILE A 280 2.61 -6.97 8.68
N ILE A 281 3.31 -7.26 7.59
CA ILE A 281 3.66 -6.27 6.56
C ILE A 281 2.63 -6.21 5.42
N TYR A 282 1.99 -7.34 5.04
CA TYR A 282 1.12 -7.36 3.87
C TYR A 282 -0.05 -6.39 3.91
N PRO A 283 -0.67 -6.02 5.07
CA PRO A 283 -1.75 -5.04 5.08
C PRO A 283 -1.28 -3.65 4.61
N TYR A 284 -0.07 -3.23 4.99
CA TYR A 284 0.50 -1.95 4.55
C TYR A 284 0.78 -1.95 3.04
N ILE A 285 1.23 -3.10 2.50
CA ILE A 285 1.43 -3.26 1.07
C ILE A 285 0.09 -3.18 0.32
N TYR A 286 -0.96 -3.80 0.84
CA TYR A 286 -2.29 -3.70 0.26
C TYR A 286 -2.84 -2.26 0.31
N ASP A 287 -2.67 -1.55 1.42
CA ASP A 287 -3.06 -0.15 1.53
C ASP A 287 -2.30 0.74 0.54
N PHE A 288 -1.01 0.48 0.34
CA PHE A 288 -0.21 1.12 -0.69
C PHE A 288 -0.77 0.86 -2.10
N ILE A 289 -1.09 -0.40 -2.44
CA ILE A 289 -1.67 -0.77 -3.74
C ILE A 289 -2.98 0.00 -3.99
N LYS A 290 -3.82 0.18 -2.99
CA LYS A 290 -5.04 0.99 -3.10
C LYS A 290 -4.76 2.48 -3.35
N SER A 291 -3.63 2.98 -2.90
CA SER A 291 -3.26 4.40 -2.97
C SER A 291 -2.69 4.83 -4.32
N ILE A 292 -2.24 3.90 -5.14
CA ILE A 292 -1.65 4.16 -6.46
C ILE A 292 -2.65 4.18 -7.61
#